data_d783fc1f8ad967bb15bea2c622a671cc
#
_entry.id   d783fc1f8ad967bb15bea2c622a671cc
#
_cell.length_a   1.000
_cell.length_b   1.000
_cell.length_c   1.000
_cell.angle_alpha   90.00
_cell.angle_beta   90.00
_cell.angle_gamma   90.00
#
_symmetry.space_group_name_H-M   'P 1'
#
loop_
_entity.id
_entity.type
_entity.pdbx_description
1 polymer ?
#
loop_
_entity_poly.entity_id
_entity_poly.type
_entity_poly.pdbx_seq_one_letter_code
_entity_poly.pdbx_strand_id
1 'polypeptide(L)'
;MSAPERNGQEEEKLSTTAAANGVGAVETVASHLHPTPSWNVADHPKPTGMEEIWRFTPLKRLAGLLTEGDVLPGLDWEGETPAGVEFTVMPVSALRDLAVEPPVDRVAALAVARSAELALMRVSADTELDQANVHVGTGNGVEAAEVFVLEVGANSRATIVFHYKGSGSYAAKYDIRVGDGAEVNLVYVNDWDADAIHGGQISLEVGRDARVRTVQASLGGAVIRLQENARFAGPGGELEQYGLYFVDAGQHIQHRLFVDHNAPKTRSNVDYRGALQGEGANSVWIGDVLIRKVAEGIETYESNKNLVLTDGCRADSVPNLEIETGEIEGAGHSSTTGRFDDLQLFYLRSRGIPEAEARRLVVHGFFNDIIRRIGVPEIEERLLVQVEKELDMAAEAMRAAQ
;
A
#
# COMPACT_ATOMS: atom_id res chain seq x y z
N MET A 1 -6.70 -26.28 -79.54
CA MET A 1 -5.84 -26.69 -78.38
C MET A 1 -6.43 -26.12 -77.15
N SER A 2 -7.18 -26.90 -76.44
CA SER A 2 -7.99 -26.58 -75.29
C SER A 2 -7.14 -26.68 -74.00
N ALA A 3 -7.23 -25.67 -73.14
CA ALA A 3 -6.73 -25.79 -71.78
C ALA A 3 -7.87 -26.32 -70.90
N PRO A 4 -7.58 -27.18 -69.92
CA PRO A 4 -8.60 -27.80 -69.10
C PRO A 4 -9.02 -26.93 -67.92
N GLU A 5 -10.33 -26.90 -67.69
CA GLU A 5 -11.01 -26.42 -66.50
C GLU A 5 -10.50 -27.16 -65.24
N ARG A 6 -10.14 -26.41 -64.19
CA ARG A 6 -9.94 -26.97 -62.86
C ARG A 6 -11.17 -26.75 -61.99
N ASN A 7 -11.67 -27.87 -61.54
CA ASN A 7 -12.81 -28.04 -60.68
C ASN A 7 -12.79 -27.20 -59.39
N GLY A 8 -13.89 -26.49 -59.18
CA GLY A 8 -14.27 -25.87 -57.92
C GLY A 8 -14.93 -26.89 -56.95
N GLN A 9 -14.18 -27.80 -56.39
CA GLN A 9 -14.68 -28.76 -55.37
C GLN A 9 -13.73 -28.96 -54.17
N GLU A 10 -12.66 -28.16 -54.04
CA GLU A 10 -11.73 -28.27 -52.88
C GLU A 10 -11.90 -27.16 -51.85
N GLU A 11 -12.68 -26.10 -52.07
CA GLU A 11 -12.90 -25.04 -51.10
C GLU A 11 -14.05 -25.28 -50.10
N GLU A 12 -14.89 -26.29 -50.31
CA GLU A 12 -16.05 -26.59 -49.45
C GLU A 12 -15.77 -27.65 -48.37
N LYS A 13 -14.55 -28.19 -48.29
CA LYS A 13 -14.15 -29.18 -47.28
C LYS A 13 -13.30 -28.66 -46.14
N LEU A 14 -12.91 -27.39 -46.14
CA LEU A 14 -12.14 -26.79 -45.02
C LEU A 14 -12.99 -26.02 -43.98
N SER A 15 -14.30 -25.89 -44.23
CA SER A 15 -15.21 -25.13 -43.39
C SER A 15 -16.03 -25.94 -42.37
N THR A 16 -15.93 -27.26 -42.38
CA THR A 16 -16.81 -28.12 -41.55
C THR A 16 -16.08 -28.97 -40.50
N THR A 17 -14.78 -28.82 -40.32
CA THR A 17 -14.02 -29.57 -39.32
C THR A 17 -13.55 -28.72 -38.12
N ALA A 18 -13.94 -27.45 -38.05
CA ALA A 18 -13.58 -26.56 -36.90
C ALA A 18 -14.65 -26.51 -35.78
N ALA A 19 -15.73 -27.29 -35.88
CA ALA A 19 -16.85 -27.22 -34.93
C ALA A 19 -16.97 -28.45 -34.00
N ALA A 20 -15.98 -29.32 -33.90
CA ALA A 20 -16.09 -30.54 -33.10
C ALA A 20 -14.88 -30.84 -32.19
N ASN A 21 -13.92 -29.94 -32.03
CA ASN A 21 -12.97 -30.05 -30.95
C ASN A 21 -13.32 -28.97 -29.92
N GLY A 22 -13.87 -29.38 -28.77
CA GLY A 22 -14.09 -28.51 -27.64
C GLY A 22 -12.77 -27.82 -27.30
N VAL A 23 -12.69 -26.55 -27.65
CA VAL A 23 -11.72 -25.65 -27.05
C VAL A 23 -12.10 -25.68 -25.58
N GLY A 24 -11.30 -26.36 -24.75
CA GLY A 24 -11.40 -26.28 -23.31
C GLY A 24 -11.45 -24.81 -22.98
N ALA A 25 -12.37 -24.41 -22.09
CA ALA A 25 -12.45 -23.08 -21.61
C ALA A 25 -11.00 -22.64 -21.29
N VAL A 26 -10.50 -21.65 -22.00
CA VAL A 26 -9.24 -20.99 -21.62
C VAL A 26 -9.53 -20.50 -20.22
N GLU A 27 -8.95 -21.14 -19.20
CA GLU A 27 -8.93 -20.58 -17.86
C GLU A 27 -8.36 -19.18 -18.02
N THR A 28 -9.22 -18.19 -17.95
CA THR A 28 -8.80 -16.79 -17.89
C THR A 28 -8.00 -16.69 -16.61
N VAL A 29 -6.69 -16.57 -16.73
CA VAL A 29 -5.82 -16.26 -15.59
C VAL A 29 -6.39 -14.99 -14.99
N ALA A 30 -6.89 -15.07 -13.76
CA ALA A 30 -7.49 -13.92 -13.09
C ALA A 30 -6.41 -12.85 -12.97
N SER A 31 -6.64 -11.70 -13.60
CA SER A 31 -5.72 -10.57 -13.49
C SER A 31 -5.68 -10.07 -12.06
N HIS A 32 -4.49 -9.75 -11.53
CA HIS A 32 -4.33 -9.15 -10.21
C HIS A 32 -4.97 -7.75 -10.11
N LEU A 33 -5.26 -7.10 -11.24
CA LEU A 33 -6.01 -5.85 -11.35
C LEU A 33 -7.53 -6.04 -11.22
N HIS A 34 -8.00 -7.28 -11.24
CA HIS A 34 -9.40 -7.64 -10.99
C HIS A 34 -9.49 -8.63 -9.82
N PRO A 35 -9.15 -8.19 -8.59
CA PRO A 35 -9.20 -9.08 -7.43
C PRO A 35 -10.64 -9.55 -7.19
N THR A 36 -10.78 -10.78 -6.70
CA THR A 36 -12.06 -11.33 -6.28
C THR A 36 -12.16 -11.25 -4.75
N PRO A 37 -12.83 -10.24 -4.19
CA PRO A 37 -12.98 -10.09 -2.76
C PRO A 37 -13.83 -11.24 -2.18
N SER A 38 -13.44 -11.78 -1.03
CA SER A 38 -14.24 -12.80 -0.34
C SER A 38 -14.05 -12.73 1.18
N TRP A 39 -15.15 -13.00 1.90
CA TRP A 39 -15.14 -13.18 3.36
C TRP A 39 -14.68 -14.58 3.79
N ASN A 40 -14.60 -15.51 2.86
CA ASN A 40 -14.24 -16.89 3.14
C ASN A 40 -12.72 -17.08 2.97
N VAL A 41 -12.03 -17.47 4.03
CA VAL A 41 -10.57 -17.73 4.00
C VAL A 41 -10.19 -18.79 2.97
N ALA A 42 -11.08 -19.77 2.70
CA ALA A 42 -10.82 -20.82 1.72
C ALA A 42 -10.72 -20.29 0.27
N ASP A 43 -11.33 -19.13 -0.04
CA ASP A 43 -11.23 -18.49 -1.34
C ASP A 43 -9.89 -17.76 -1.53
N HIS A 44 -9.10 -17.65 -0.46
CA HIS A 44 -7.75 -17.10 -0.43
C HIS A 44 -6.74 -18.23 -0.12
N PRO A 45 -6.36 -19.05 -1.10
CA PRO A 45 -5.48 -20.18 -0.85
C PRO A 45 -4.13 -19.75 -0.29
N LYS A 46 -3.46 -20.66 0.43
CA LYS A 46 -2.12 -20.40 0.95
C LYS A 46 -1.16 -20.12 -0.21
N PRO A 47 -0.48 -18.98 -0.21
CA PRO A 47 0.36 -18.60 -1.34
C PRO A 47 1.57 -19.52 -1.50
N THR A 48 1.97 -19.73 -2.75
CA THR A 48 3.13 -20.52 -3.15
C THR A 48 4.31 -19.66 -3.56
N GLY A 49 4.07 -18.37 -3.84
CA GLY A 49 5.02 -17.41 -4.40
C GLY A 49 5.06 -17.41 -5.94
N MET A 50 4.20 -18.22 -6.56
CA MET A 50 4.02 -18.22 -8.03
C MET A 50 2.95 -17.21 -8.46
N GLU A 51 2.06 -16.86 -7.57
CA GLU A 51 1.00 -15.88 -7.79
C GLU A 51 1.61 -14.47 -7.87
N GLU A 52 1.13 -13.63 -8.81
CA GLU A 52 1.65 -12.28 -9.04
C GLU A 52 1.65 -11.43 -7.77
N ILE A 53 0.58 -11.51 -6.97
CA ILE A 53 0.44 -10.73 -5.73
C ILE A 53 1.40 -11.17 -4.60
N TRP A 54 2.04 -12.35 -4.73
CA TRP A 54 2.92 -12.94 -3.72
C TRP A 54 4.36 -13.15 -4.20
N ARG A 55 4.63 -12.89 -5.47
CA ARG A 55 5.89 -13.18 -6.16
C ARG A 55 7.13 -12.62 -5.47
N PHE A 56 7.03 -11.45 -4.87
CA PHE A 56 8.15 -10.78 -4.19
C PHE A 56 8.14 -10.98 -2.67
N THR A 57 7.09 -11.59 -2.12
CA THR A 57 6.87 -11.69 -0.67
C THR A 57 7.71 -12.80 -0.05
N PRO A 58 8.42 -12.57 1.06
CA PRO A 58 9.19 -13.59 1.76
C PRO A 58 8.26 -14.51 2.58
N LEU A 59 7.51 -15.41 1.92
CA LEU A 59 6.43 -16.21 2.49
C LEU A 59 6.83 -16.97 3.77
N LYS A 60 8.08 -17.45 3.85
CA LYS A 60 8.57 -18.17 5.05
C LYS A 60 8.61 -17.25 6.28
N ARG A 61 8.98 -15.99 6.09
CA ARG A 61 9.03 -14.99 7.17
C ARG A 61 7.64 -14.51 7.58
N LEU A 62 6.69 -14.55 6.64
CA LEU A 62 5.29 -14.15 6.84
C LEU A 62 4.39 -15.32 7.31
N ALA A 63 4.93 -16.51 7.52
CA ALA A 63 4.17 -17.76 7.69
C ALA A 63 3.12 -17.71 8.81
N GLY A 64 3.38 -17.02 9.93
CA GLY A 64 2.42 -16.83 11.02
C GLY A 64 1.15 -16.12 10.58
N LEU A 65 1.27 -15.08 9.74
CA LEU A 65 0.14 -14.32 9.21
C LEU A 65 -0.61 -15.03 8.05
N LEU A 66 -0.10 -16.17 7.57
CA LEU A 66 -0.68 -16.96 6.48
C LEU A 66 -1.34 -18.26 6.96
N THR A 67 -1.30 -18.50 8.28
CA THR A 67 -1.76 -19.76 8.89
C THR A 67 -3.04 -19.52 9.69
N GLU A 68 -4.02 -20.38 9.49
CA GLU A 68 -5.24 -20.43 10.30
C GLU A 68 -4.89 -20.83 11.75
N GLY A 69 -5.67 -20.36 12.69
CA GLY A 69 -5.44 -20.63 14.11
C GLY A 69 -6.52 -20.03 14.99
N ASP A 70 -6.23 -19.96 16.27
CA ASP A 70 -7.14 -19.40 17.26
C ASP A 70 -7.32 -17.88 17.07
N VAL A 71 -8.33 -17.35 17.73
CA VAL A 71 -8.57 -15.92 17.84
C VAL A 71 -7.40 -15.27 18.59
N LEU A 72 -6.97 -14.14 18.09
CA LEU A 72 -5.85 -13.37 18.61
C LEU A 72 -6.33 -12.10 19.32
N PRO A 73 -5.53 -11.57 20.25
CA PRO A 73 -5.74 -10.22 20.76
C PRO A 73 -5.47 -9.17 19.68
N GLY A 74 -5.97 -7.96 19.89
CA GLY A 74 -5.50 -6.76 19.19
C GLY A 74 -4.21 -6.21 19.76
N LEU A 75 -3.77 -5.07 19.24
CA LEU A 75 -2.69 -4.27 19.83
C LEU A 75 -3.20 -3.54 21.08
N ASP A 76 -2.26 -3.11 21.92
CA ASP A 76 -2.58 -2.19 23.01
C ASP A 76 -2.69 -0.76 22.44
N TRP A 77 -3.90 -0.21 22.39
CA TRP A 77 -4.15 1.10 21.80
C TRP A 77 -4.26 2.21 22.84
N GLU A 78 -3.58 3.31 22.57
CA GLU A 78 -3.69 4.57 23.28
C GLU A 78 -4.12 5.66 22.28
N GLY A 79 -5.11 6.47 22.65
CA GLY A 79 -5.59 7.58 21.83
C GLY A 79 -6.72 8.33 22.49
N GLU A 80 -6.97 9.53 22.01
CA GLU A 80 -8.05 10.38 22.51
C GLU A 80 -9.27 10.29 21.57
N THR A 81 -10.46 10.44 22.13
CA THR A 81 -11.70 10.55 21.37
C THR A 81 -12.22 11.99 21.52
N PRO A 82 -11.88 12.88 20.58
CA PRO A 82 -12.28 14.28 20.65
C PRO A 82 -13.79 14.45 20.38
N ALA A 83 -14.31 15.64 20.63
CA ALA A 83 -15.69 15.97 20.30
C ALA A 83 -15.97 15.78 18.80
N GLY A 84 -17.13 15.19 18.49
CA GLY A 84 -17.50 14.84 17.11
C GLY A 84 -16.97 13.51 16.61
N VAL A 85 -16.20 12.79 17.44
CA VAL A 85 -15.72 11.44 17.17
C VAL A 85 -16.40 10.46 18.12
N GLU A 86 -16.89 9.35 17.58
CA GLU A 86 -17.38 8.20 18.34
C GLU A 86 -16.43 7.02 18.13
N PHE A 87 -16.16 6.28 19.21
CA PHE A 87 -15.38 5.06 19.17
C PHE A 87 -16.18 3.92 19.82
N THR A 88 -16.39 2.84 19.10
CA THR A 88 -17.17 1.69 19.54
C THR A 88 -16.45 0.39 19.21
N VAL A 89 -16.40 -0.52 20.18
CA VAL A 89 -15.93 -1.89 19.96
C VAL A 89 -17.13 -2.82 19.87
N MET A 90 -17.17 -3.68 18.88
CA MET A 90 -18.25 -4.62 18.63
C MET A 90 -17.71 -5.98 18.14
N PRO A 91 -18.52 -7.05 18.23
CA PRO A 91 -18.10 -8.36 17.70
C PRO A 91 -17.73 -8.26 16.20
N VAL A 92 -16.66 -8.94 15.78
CA VAL A 92 -16.21 -8.93 14.38
C VAL A 92 -17.29 -9.40 13.40
N SER A 93 -18.26 -10.20 13.85
CA SER A 93 -19.41 -10.63 13.03
C SER A 93 -20.26 -9.46 12.51
N ALA A 94 -20.26 -8.31 13.21
CA ALA A 94 -20.97 -7.10 12.79
C ALA A 94 -20.32 -6.44 11.54
N LEU A 95 -19.11 -6.80 11.19
CA LEU A 95 -18.41 -6.26 10.02
C LEU A 95 -19.20 -6.44 8.72
N ARG A 96 -19.94 -7.54 8.60
CA ARG A 96 -20.74 -7.85 7.41
C ARG A 96 -21.99 -6.98 7.27
N ASP A 97 -22.44 -6.39 8.36
CA ASP A 97 -23.58 -5.46 8.38
C ASP A 97 -23.15 -4.02 8.04
N LEU A 98 -21.84 -3.75 8.11
CA LEU A 98 -21.24 -2.52 7.64
C LEU A 98 -20.98 -2.63 6.14
N ALA A 99 -21.21 -1.57 5.39
CA ALA A 99 -21.02 -1.56 3.93
C ALA A 99 -19.50 -1.45 3.58
N VAL A 100 -18.71 -2.45 3.96
CA VAL A 100 -17.27 -2.52 3.80
C VAL A 100 -16.87 -3.61 2.80
N GLU A 101 -15.69 -3.47 2.21
CA GLU A 101 -15.19 -4.40 1.20
C GLU A 101 -14.64 -5.69 1.82
N PRO A 102 -14.98 -6.87 1.25
CA PRO A 102 -14.35 -8.10 1.68
C PRO A 102 -12.83 -8.09 1.47
N PRO A 103 -12.08 -8.92 2.21
CA PRO A 103 -10.66 -9.13 1.97
C PRO A 103 -10.35 -9.53 0.54
N VAL A 104 -9.20 -9.09 0.02
CA VAL A 104 -8.72 -9.48 -1.32
C VAL A 104 -7.50 -10.41 -1.25
N ASP A 105 -6.92 -10.60 -0.06
CA ASP A 105 -5.83 -11.54 0.13
C ASP A 105 -5.96 -12.36 1.43
N ARG A 106 -5.08 -13.36 1.57
CA ARG A 106 -5.12 -14.29 2.69
C ARG A 106 -4.78 -13.63 4.03
N VAL A 107 -3.88 -12.65 4.09
CA VAL A 107 -3.53 -11.98 5.35
C VAL A 107 -4.74 -11.23 5.91
N ALA A 108 -5.39 -10.45 5.06
CA ALA A 108 -6.59 -9.70 5.44
C ALA A 108 -7.76 -10.62 5.82
N ALA A 109 -7.96 -11.72 5.07
CA ALA A 109 -8.99 -12.71 5.38
C ALA A 109 -8.75 -13.38 6.75
N LEU A 110 -7.49 -13.68 7.07
CA LEU A 110 -7.10 -14.23 8.37
C LEU A 110 -7.14 -13.19 9.48
N ALA A 111 -6.84 -11.92 9.21
CA ALA A 111 -7.03 -10.85 10.18
C ALA A 111 -8.50 -10.81 10.64
N VAL A 112 -9.46 -10.87 9.71
CA VAL A 112 -10.90 -10.95 10.05
C VAL A 112 -11.24 -12.23 10.79
N ALA A 113 -10.76 -13.38 10.31
CA ALA A 113 -11.12 -14.69 10.88
C ALA A 113 -10.54 -14.91 12.29
N ARG A 114 -9.41 -14.27 12.60
CA ARG A 114 -8.71 -14.41 13.88
C ARG A 114 -8.95 -13.24 14.85
N SER A 115 -9.73 -12.22 14.46
CA SER A 115 -10.16 -11.16 15.38
C SER A 115 -11.45 -11.54 16.10
N ALA A 116 -11.53 -11.25 17.40
CA ALA A 116 -12.78 -11.40 18.18
C ALA A 116 -13.73 -10.22 17.93
N GLU A 117 -13.16 -9.04 17.83
CA GLU A 117 -13.83 -7.76 17.83
C GLU A 117 -13.34 -6.89 16.66
N LEU A 118 -14.14 -5.90 16.31
CA LEU A 118 -13.75 -4.81 15.44
C LEU A 118 -13.86 -3.50 16.20
N ALA A 119 -12.98 -2.57 15.90
CA ALA A 119 -13.08 -1.19 16.34
C ALA A 119 -13.73 -0.35 15.24
N LEU A 120 -14.75 0.41 15.61
CA LEU A 120 -15.46 1.34 14.73
C LEU A 120 -15.26 2.76 15.24
N MET A 121 -14.64 3.60 14.43
CA MET A 121 -14.48 5.02 14.67
C MET A 121 -15.34 5.82 13.69
N ARG A 122 -16.11 6.77 14.18
CA ARG A 122 -16.96 7.65 13.38
C ARG A 122 -16.63 9.09 13.65
N VAL A 123 -16.34 9.84 12.62
CA VAL A 123 -16.32 11.30 12.63
C VAL A 123 -17.66 11.78 12.09
N SER A 124 -18.39 12.56 12.88
CA SER A 124 -19.71 13.08 12.48
C SER A 124 -19.59 13.99 11.25
N ALA A 125 -20.67 14.09 10.48
CA ALA A 125 -20.70 15.04 9.36
C ALA A 125 -20.53 16.49 9.86
N ASP A 126 -20.01 17.35 8.98
CA ASP A 126 -19.75 18.77 9.25
C ASP A 126 -18.84 19.00 10.48
N THR A 127 -17.96 18.03 10.80
CA THR A 127 -16.99 18.11 11.90
C THR A 127 -15.63 18.60 11.40
N GLU A 128 -15.05 19.58 12.11
CA GLU A 128 -13.69 20.03 11.89
C GLU A 128 -12.82 19.65 13.11
N LEU A 129 -11.84 18.77 12.89
CA LEU A 129 -10.84 18.42 13.90
C LEU A 129 -9.61 19.30 13.68
N ASP A 130 -9.43 20.30 14.52
CA ASP A 130 -8.34 21.30 14.43
C ASP A 130 -6.95 20.70 14.64
N GLN A 131 -6.88 19.56 15.34
CA GLN A 131 -5.64 18.86 15.66
C GLN A 131 -5.65 17.43 15.12
N ALA A 132 -4.46 16.90 14.88
CA ALA A 132 -4.32 15.50 14.51
C ALA A 132 -4.80 14.58 15.63
N ASN A 133 -5.71 13.66 15.30
CA ASN A 133 -6.18 12.64 16.22
C ASN A 133 -5.23 11.43 16.14
N VAL A 134 -4.39 11.27 17.14
CA VAL A 134 -3.29 10.28 17.14
C VAL A 134 -3.69 9.04 17.95
N HIS A 135 -3.58 7.89 17.32
CA HIS A 135 -3.79 6.57 17.94
C HIS A 135 -2.48 5.78 17.87
N VAL A 136 -2.01 5.31 19.02
CA VAL A 136 -0.76 4.57 19.14
C VAL A 136 -1.07 3.11 19.45
N GLY A 137 -0.74 2.21 18.53
CA GLY A 137 -0.86 0.78 18.69
C GLY A 137 0.49 0.16 19.08
N THR A 138 0.53 -0.54 20.21
CA THR A 138 1.77 -1.15 20.70
C THR A 138 1.69 -2.68 20.64
N GLY A 139 2.62 -3.29 19.91
CA GLY A 139 2.87 -4.72 19.94
C GLY A 139 3.70 -5.11 21.16
N ASN A 140 3.37 -6.23 21.78
CA ASN A 140 3.99 -6.72 23.02
C ASN A 140 4.67 -8.07 22.86
N GLY A 141 5.17 -8.38 21.66
CA GLY A 141 5.94 -9.60 21.35
C GLY A 141 5.10 -10.83 21.00
N VAL A 142 3.77 -10.69 20.92
CA VAL A 142 2.85 -11.77 20.54
C VAL A 142 2.25 -11.57 19.16
N GLU A 143 1.51 -12.60 18.68
CA GLU A 143 0.67 -12.45 17.50
C GLU A 143 -0.58 -11.63 17.85
N ALA A 144 -0.94 -10.70 16.99
CA ALA A 144 -2.14 -9.88 17.10
C ALA A 144 -2.88 -9.82 15.77
N ALA A 145 -4.22 -9.71 15.84
CA ALA A 145 -5.08 -9.53 14.66
C ALA A 145 -6.19 -8.52 14.95
N GLU A 146 -6.43 -7.62 14.02
CA GLU A 146 -7.43 -6.57 14.17
C GLU A 146 -8.23 -6.27 12.92
N VAL A 147 -9.46 -5.83 13.18
CA VAL A 147 -10.33 -5.21 12.18
C VAL A 147 -10.69 -3.82 12.68
N PHE A 148 -10.47 -2.84 11.83
CA PHE A 148 -10.76 -1.45 12.12
C PHE A 148 -11.61 -0.84 11.00
N VAL A 149 -12.67 -0.13 11.38
CA VAL A 149 -13.54 0.61 10.44
C VAL A 149 -13.54 2.08 10.83
N LEU A 150 -13.22 2.94 9.86
CA LEU A 150 -13.30 4.40 9.99
C LEU A 150 -14.37 4.93 9.03
N GLU A 151 -15.32 5.65 9.58
CA GLU A 151 -16.32 6.39 8.82
C GLU A 151 -16.16 7.89 9.08
N VAL A 152 -15.82 8.65 8.04
CA VAL A 152 -15.76 10.11 8.13
C VAL A 152 -17.00 10.68 7.44
N GLY A 153 -17.79 11.44 8.18
CA GLY A 153 -19.01 12.05 7.66
C GLY A 153 -18.75 13.11 6.60
N ALA A 154 -19.79 13.43 5.84
CA ALA A 154 -19.69 14.41 4.75
C ALA A 154 -19.26 15.80 5.26
N ASN A 155 -18.55 16.57 4.39
CA ASN A 155 -18.06 17.93 4.63
C ASN A 155 -17.16 18.08 5.87
N SER A 156 -16.61 16.98 6.39
CA SER A 156 -15.75 17.03 7.58
C SER A 156 -14.30 17.22 7.19
N ARG A 157 -13.51 17.80 8.11
CA ARG A 157 -12.06 17.90 8.00
C ARG A 157 -11.41 17.17 9.17
N ALA A 158 -10.54 16.20 8.87
CA ALA A 158 -9.87 15.42 9.90
C ALA A 158 -8.46 15.01 9.49
N THR A 159 -7.55 15.01 10.47
CA THR A 159 -6.26 14.32 10.37
C THR A 159 -6.22 13.21 11.40
N ILE A 160 -6.04 11.97 10.95
CA ILE A 160 -6.03 10.78 11.80
C ILE A 160 -4.68 10.08 11.63
N VAL A 161 -4.02 9.77 12.73
CA VAL A 161 -2.70 9.18 12.75
C VAL A 161 -2.74 7.84 13.46
N PHE A 162 -2.31 6.80 12.80
CA PHE A 162 -2.06 5.47 13.36
C PHE A 162 -0.56 5.27 13.49
N HIS A 163 -0.07 5.21 14.72
CA HIS A 163 1.34 5.01 15.01
C HIS A 163 1.56 3.63 15.64
N TYR A 164 2.23 2.75 14.93
CA TYR A 164 2.55 1.39 15.34
C TYR A 164 3.96 1.31 15.88
N LYS A 165 4.13 0.67 17.04
CA LYS A 165 5.44 0.45 17.69
C LYS A 165 5.50 -0.88 18.41
N GLY A 166 6.69 -1.26 18.89
CA GLY A 166 6.92 -2.51 19.61
C GLY A 166 7.15 -3.71 18.68
N SER A 167 7.08 -4.92 19.23
CA SER A 167 7.41 -6.16 18.54
C SER A 167 6.22 -7.11 18.43
N GLY A 168 6.40 -8.20 17.67
CA GLY A 168 5.39 -9.23 17.46
C GLY A 168 4.94 -9.37 16.01
N SER A 169 3.88 -10.15 15.78
CA SER A 169 3.32 -10.35 14.44
C SER A 169 1.90 -9.80 14.40
N TYR A 170 1.64 -8.87 13.53
CA TYR A 170 0.37 -8.15 13.44
C TYR A 170 -0.28 -8.32 12.08
N ALA A 171 -1.54 -8.79 12.07
CA ALA A 171 -2.40 -8.87 10.89
C ALA A 171 -3.56 -7.88 11.00
N ALA A 172 -3.79 -7.08 9.95
CA ALA A 172 -4.81 -6.04 9.99
C ALA A 172 -5.71 -6.01 8.76
N LYS A 173 -6.99 -5.71 8.98
CA LYS A 173 -7.95 -5.33 7.92
C LYS A 173 -8.60 -4.00 8.32
N TYR A 174 -8.28 -2.95 7.58
CA TYR A 174 -8.83 -1.61 7.77
C TYR A 174 -9.79 -1.28 6.63
N ASP A 175 -10.95 -0.76 6.99
CA ASP A 175 -11.94 -0.24 6.05
C ASP A 175 -12.21 1.22 6.37
N ILE A 176 -11.99 2.09 5.39
CA ILE A 176 -12.08 3.54 5.57
C ILE A 176 -13.05 4.09 4.53
N ARG A 177 -14.07 4.78 5.00
CA ARG A 177 -15.05 5.45 4.15
C ARG A 177 -15.06 6.93 4.44
N VAL A 178 -14.80 7.70 3.41
CA VAL A 178 -14.78 9.17 3.49
C VAL A 178 -15.99 9.71 2.76
N GLY A 179 -16.82 10.45 3.48
CA GLY A 179 -18.07 11.02 2.97
C GLY A 179 -17.86 12.13 1.95
N ASP A 180 -18.94 12.48 1.23
CA ASP A 180 -18.94 13.50 0.18
C ASP A 180 -18.40 14.84 0.70
N GLY A 181 -17.51 15.48 -0.07
CA GLY A 181 -16.96 16.79 0.22
C GLY A 181 -16.03 16.85 1.44
N ALA A 182 -15.72 15.72 2.07
CA ALA A 182 -14.82 15.70 3.21
C ALA A 182 -13.33 15.83 2.78
N GLU A 183 -12.50 16.37 3.68
CA GLU A 183 -11.05 16.53 3.50
C GLU A 183 -10.34 15.78 4.62
N VAL A 184 -9.64 14.69 4.28
CA VAL A 184 -9.09 13.76 5.27
C VAL A 184 -7.61 13.46 5.00
N ASN A 185 -6.79 13.59 6.04
CA ASN A 185 -5.42 13.11 6.05
C ASN A 185 -5.34 11.85 6.93
N LEU A 186 -4.85 10.75 6.37
CA LEU A 186 -4.61 9.49 7.06
C LEU A 186 -3.11 9.22 7.08
N VAL A 187 -2.53 9.16 8.26
CA VAL A 187 -1.08 8.96 8.41
C VAL A 187 -0.83 7.66 9.17
N TYR A 188 -0.08 6.77 8.55
CA TYR A 188 0.34 5.49 9.13
C TYR A 188 1.85 5.52 9.36
N VAL A 189 2.26 5.46 10.62
CA VAL A 189 3.66 5.43 11.02
C VAL A 189 3.99 4.04 11.53
N ASN A 190 4.70 3.27 10.72
CA ASN A 190 5.17 1.91 11.04
C ASN A 190 6.58 2.01 11.64
N ASP A 191 6.65 2.33 12.94
CA ASP A 191 7.87 2.45 13.75
C ASP A 191 8.05 1.20 14.63
N TRP A 192 8.01 0.05 13.98
CA TRP A 192 8.12 -1.26 14.62
C TRP A 192 9.54 -1.58 15.06
N ASP A 193 9.67 -2.41 16.10
CA ASP A 193 10.96 -3.01 16.47
C ASP A 193 11.47 -3.93 15.34
N ALA A 194 12.77 -4.15 15.31
CA ALA A 194 13.46 -4.83 14.19
C ALA A 194 13.02 -6.29 13.93
N ASP A 195 12.34 -6.93 14.87
CA ASP A 195 11.82 -8.30 14.76
C ASP A 195 10.34 -8.38 14.38
N ALA A 196 9.62 -7.25 14.36
CA ALA A 196 8.19 -7.22 14.11
C ALA A 196 7.83 -7.60 12.69
N ILE A 197 6.66 -8.24 12.55
CA ILE A 197 6.06 -8.61 11.27
C ILE A 197 4.68 -7.96 11.17
N HIS A 198 4.48 -7.11 10.19
CA HIS A 198 3.19 -6.47 9.94
C HIS A 198 2.68 -6.78 8.54
N GLY A 199 1.52 -7.38 8.45
CA GLY A 199 0.81 -7.61 7.19
C GLY A 199 -0.62 -7.11 7.28
N GLY A 200 -1.12 -6.45 6.22
CA GLY A 200 -2.48 -5.94 6.27
C GLY A 200 -3.00 -5.40 4.96
N GLN A 201 -4.32 -5.16 4.98
CA GLN A 201 -5.05 -4.51 3.91
C GLN A 201 -5.80 -3.30 4.45
N ILE A 202 -5.67 -2.18 3.74
CA ILE A 202 -6.49 -0.99 3.89
C ILE A 202 -7.39 -0.91 2.67
N SER A 203 -8.70 -0.86 2.87
CA SER A 203 -9.69 -0.54 1.84
C SER A 203 -10.17 0.87 2.05
N LEU A 204 -10.04 1.74 1.05
CA LEU A 204 -10.36 3.16 1.12
C LEU A 204 -11.43 3.49 0.07
N GLU A 205 -12.54 4.07 0.52
CA GLU A 205 -13.57 4.62 -0.33
C GLU A 205 -13.60 6.15 -0.22
N VAL A 206 -13.38 6.82 -1.35
CA VAL A 206 -13.36 8.29 -1.47
C VAL A 206 -14.71 8.78 -1.95
N GLY A 207 -15.39 9.60 -1.17
CA GLY A 207 -16.70 10.18 -1.50
C GLY A 207 -16.64 11.15 -2.69
N ARG A 208 -17.80 11.54 -3.19
CA ARG A 208 -17.92 12.54 -4.26
C ARG A 208 -17.31 13.88 -3.80
N ASP A 209 -16.49 14.48 -4.66
CA ASP A 209 -15.80 15.76 -4.40
C ASP A 209 -14.99 15.78 -3.08
N ALA A 210 -14.73 14.60 -2.48
CA ALA A 210 -13.88 14.47 -1.30
C ALA A 210 -12.40 14.52 -1.67
N ARG A 211 -11.56 14.95 -0.72
CA ARG A 211 -10.11 14.97 -0.83
C ARG A 211 -9.50 14.11 0.25
N VAL A 212 -8.80 13.08 -0.16
CA VAL A 212 -8.13 12.18 0.77
C VAL A 212 -6.64 12.16 0.49
N ARG A 213 -5.87 12.32 1.56
CA ARG A 213 -4.42 12.09 1.53
C ARG A 213 -4.07 10.95 2.46
N THR A 214 -3.36 9.95 1.94
CA THR A 214 -2.77 8.91 2.77
C THR A 214 -1.26 9.04 2.80
N VAL A 215 -0.65 8.76 3.94
CA VAL A 215 0.81 8.75 4.12
C VAL A 215 1.21 7.46 4.81
N GLN A 216 2.04 6.66 4.17
CA GLN A 216 2.65 5.45 4.74
C GLN A 216 4.12 5.73 5.04
N ALA A 217 4.49 5.76 6.33
CA ALA A 217 5.88 5.89 6.76
C ALA A 217 6.34 4.57 7.39
N SER A 218 7.22 3.82 6.73
CA SER A 218 7.73 2.52 7.19
C SER A 218 9.21 2.61 7.50
N LEU A 219 9.54 2.58 8.79
CA LEU A 219 10.86 2.89 9.33
C LEU A 219 11.42 1.78 10.24
N GLY A 220 10.73 0.66 10.37
CA GLY A 220 11.14 -0.48 11.21
C GLY A 220 10.46 -1.78 10.77
N GLY A 221 10.62 -2.83 11.57
CA GLY A 221 10.06 -4.15 11.33
C GLY A 221 10.95 -5.07 10.49
N ALA A 222 10.91 -6.36 10.79
CA ALA A 222 11.58 -7.38 10.00
C ALA A 222 10.91 -7.57 8.64
N VAL A 223 9.57 -7.61 8.63
CA VAL A 223 8.75 -7.71 7.41
C VAL A 223 7.53 -6.80 7.55
N ILE A 224 7.39 -5.87 6.64
CA ILE A 224 6.16 -5.09 6.46
C ILE A 224 5.60 -5.41 5.09
N ARG A 225 4.32 -5.84 5.01
CA ARG A 225 3.60 -6.05 3.76
C ARG A 225 2.22 -5.44 3.87
N LEU A 226 2.06 -4.26 3.30
CA LEU A 226 0.82 -3.51 3.32
C LEU A 226 0.23 -3.39 1.93
N GLN A 227 -1.08 -3.58 1.85
CA GLN A 227 -1.86 -3.39 0.64
C GLN A 227 -2.91 -2.31 0.90
N GLU A 228 -2.93 -1.26 0.09
CA GLU A 228 -3.93 -0.20 0.13
C GLU A 228 -4.73 -0.21 -1.17
N ASN A 229 -6.03 -0.48 -1.06
CA ASN A 229 -6.96 -0.50 -2.19
C ASN A 229 -7.89 0.70 -2.07
N ALA A 230 -7.86 1.56 -3.06
CA ALA A 230 -8.68 2.75 -3.10
C ALA A 230 -9.68 2.71 -4.26
N ARG A 231 -10.90 3.20 -4.00
CA ARG A 231 -11.94 3.40 -5.00
C ARG A 231 -12.71 4.68 -4.75
N PHE A 232 -13.51 5.09 -5.69
CA PHE A 232 -14.30 6.33 -5.60
C PHE A 232 -15.80 6.01 -5.55
N ALA A 233 -16.50 6.53 -4.53
CA ALA A 233 -17.94 6.37 -4.37
C ALA A 233 -18.73 7.29 -5.33
N GLY A 234 -18.10 8.33 -5.90
CA GLY A 234 -18.73 9.26 -6.79
C GLY A 234 -17.74 10.11 -7.59
N PRO A 235 -18.23 10.99 -8.47
CA PRO A 235 -17.39 11.83 -9.30
C PRO A 235 -16.63 12.89 -8.49
N GLY A 236 -15.52 13.38 -9.04
CA GLY A 236 -14.77 14.52 -8.50
C GLY A 236 -13.89 14.22 -7.28
N GLY A 237 -13.86 12.97 -6.80
CA GLY A 237 -12.99 12.57 -5.69
C GLY A 237 -11.51 12.71 -6.05
N GLU A 238 -10.70 13.18 -5.11
CA GLU A 238 -9.25 13.36 -5.22
C GLU A 238 -8.52 12.52 -4.19
N LEU A 239 -7.50 11.75 -4.61
CA LEU A 239 -6.69 10.90 -3.77
C LEU A 239 -5.21 11.21 -3.96
N GLU A 240 -4.51 11.52 -2.86
CA GLU A 240 -3.06 11.64 -2.81
C GLU A 240 -2.51 10.56 -1.90
N GLN A 241 -1.66 9.67 -2.43
CA GLN A 241 -1.01 8.60 -1.65
C GLN A 241 0.50 8.83 -1.64
N TYR A 242 1.02 9.11 -0.46
CA TYR A 242 2.44 9.33 -0.25
C TYR A 242 3.04 8.22 0.60
N GLY A 243 4.26 7.82 0.28
CA GLY A 243 4.96 6.83 1.07
C GLY A 243 6.44 7.15 1.22
N LEU A 244 6.96 6.92 2.42
CA LEU A 244 8.38 6.88 2.66
C LEU A 244 8.74 5.59 3.40
N TYR A 245 9.84 4.99 3.02
CA TYR A 245 10.36 3.82 3.70
C TYR A 245 11.89 3.83 3.75
N PHE A 246 12.40 3.45 4.91
CA PHE A 246 13.81 3.20 5.12
C PHE A 246 13.99 1.71 5.41
N VAL A 247 14.84 1.05 4.63
CA VAL A 247 15.01 -0.41 4.71
C VAL A 247 16.45 -0.73 5.08
N ASP A 248 16.63 -1.30 6.25
CA ASP A 248 17.93 -1.69 6.75
C ASP A 248 18.25 -3.15 6.51
N ALA A 249 19.46 -3.57 6.86
CA ALA A 249 19.97 -4.91 6.64
C ALA A 249 18.99 -6.01 7.06
N GLY A 250 18.69 -6.92 6.13
CA GLY A 250 17.80 -8.06 6.35
C GLY A 250 16.31 -7.73 6.46
N GLN A 251 15.91 -6.47 6.42
CA GLN A 251 14.49 -6.07 6.42
C GLN A 251 13.84 -6.27 5.06
N HIS A 252 12.53 -6.46 5.06
CA HIS A 252 11.69 -6.50 3.86
C HIS A 252 10.49 -5.58 4.03
N ILE A 253 10.41 -4.52 3.23
CA ILE A 253 9.27 -3.60 3.23
C ILE A 253 8.58 -3.66 1.87
N GLN A 254 7.29 -4.02 1.87
CA GLN A 254 6.48 -4.16 0.67
C GLN A 254 5.22 -3.31 0.78
N HIS A 255 5.05 -2.38 -0.15
CA HIS A 255 3.83 -1.61 -0.36
C HIS A 255 3.17 -1.99 -1.67
N ARG A 256 1.90 -2.37 -1.61
CA ARG A 256 1.04 -2.58 -2.77
C ARG A 256 -0.07 -1.55 -2.74
N LEU A 257 -0.23 -0.86 -3.83
CA LEU A 257 -1.27 0.14 -4.01
C LEU A 257 -2.17 -0.30 -5.16
N PHE A 258 -3.46 -0.15 -4.99
CA PHE A 258 -4.43 -0.37 -6.04
C PHE A 258 -5.40 0.79 -6.06
N VAL A 259 -5.45 1.53 -7.16
CA VAL A 259 -6.38 2.63 -7.37
C VAL A 259 -7.36 2.25 -8.47
N ASP A 260 -8.62 2.06 -8.10
CA ASP A 260 -9.72 1.78 -9.02
C ASP A 260 -10.47 3.08 -9.36
N HIS A 261 -10.19 3.66 -10.50
CA HIS A 261 -10.97 4.76 -11.05
C HIS A 261 -12.28 4.22 -11.63
N ASN A 262 -13.28 4.13 -10.77
CA ASN A 262 -14.62 3.59 -11.06
C ASN A 262 -15.71 4.66 -11.12
N ALA A 263 -15.33 5.95 -11.11
CA ALA A 263 -16.21 7.11 -11.25
C ALA A 263 -15.54 8.20 -12.12
N PRO A 264 -16.31 9.05 -12.81
CA PRO A 264 -15.76 10.07 -13.69
C PRO A 264 -15.15 11.24 -12.92
N LYS A 265 -14.20 11.95 -13.59
CA LYS A 265 -13.55 13.18 -13.10
C LYS A 265 -12.81 13.00 -11.77
N THR A 266 -12.38 11.78 -11.46
CA THR A 266 -11.58 11.50 -10.28
C THR A 266 -10.10 11.72 -10.56
N ARG A 267 -9.34 12.02 -9.52
CA ARG A 267 -7.91 12.26 -9.59
C ARG A 267 -7.16 11.39 -8.59
N SER A 268 -6.01 10.86 -8.99
CA SER A 268 -5.09 10.23 -8.07
C SER A 268 -3.64 10.61 -8.35
N ASN A 269 -2.87 10.76 -7.27
CA ASN A 269 -1.43 10.96 -7.35
C ASN A 269 -0.73 10.10 -6.31
N VAL A 270 0.20 9.27 -6.75
CA VAL A 270 0.98 8.37 -5.90
C VAL A 270 2.46 8.75 -6.00
N ASP A 271 3.11 9.05 -4.88
CA ASP A 271 4.56 9.29 -4.82
C ASP A 271 5.18 8.56 -3.61
N TYR A 272 5.95 7.50 -3.89
CA TYR A 272 6.63 6.70 -2.88
C TYR A 272 8.14 6.80 -3.03
N ARG A 273 8.84 6.98 -1.90
CA ARG A 273 10.30 7.07 -1.88
C ARG A 273 10.89 6.15 -0.84
N GLY A 274 11.88 5.37 -1.26
CA GLY A 274 12.61 4.44 -0.40
C GLY A 274 14.09 4.70 -0.36
N ALA A 275 14.71 4.58 0.81
CA ALA A 275 16.14 4.49 0.95
C ALA A 275 16.50 3.10 1.52
N LEU A 276 17.54 2.48 0.98
CA LEU A 276 17.93 1.12 1.34
C LEU A 276 19.42 1.08 1.69
N GLN A 277 19.73 0.37 2.77
CA GLN A 277 21.10 0.12 3.18
C GLN A 277 21.30 -1.25 3.81
N GLY A 278 22.51 -1.77 3.73
CA GLY A 278 22.92 -3.02 4.35
C GLY A 278 22.54 -4.27 3.55
N GLU A 279 23.23 -5.36 3.86
CA GLU A 279 23.09 -6.64 3.15
C GLU A 279 21.68 -7.22 3.38
N GLY A 280 21.02 -7.61 2.29
CA GLY A 280 19.68 -8.20 2.33
C GLY A 280 18.55 -7.21 2.59
N ALA A 281 18.78 -5.90 2.61
CA ALA A 281 17.73 -4.90 2.58
C ALA A 281 16.91 -5.04 1.30
N ASN A 282 15.59 -5.22 1.44
CA ASN A 282 14.72 -5.48 0.29
C ASN A 282 13.45 -4.61 0.36
N SER A 283 13.23 -3.80 -0.65
CA SER A 283 11.97 -3.08 -0.83
C SER A 283 11.21 -3.58 -2.04
N VAL A 284 9.89 -3.61 -1.93
CA VAL A 284 8.96 -3.89 -3.03
C VAL A 284 7.89 -2.81 -3.05
N TRP A 285 7.74 -2.16 -4.17
CA TRP A 285 6.64 -1.25 -4.43
C TRP A 285 5.88 -1.71 -5.68
N ILE A 286 4.59 -1.88 -5.54
CA ILE A 286 3.70 -2.25 -6.64
C ILE A 286 2.58 -1.20 -6.67
N GLY A 287 2.48 -0.50 -7.78
CA GLY A 287 1.41 0.45 -8.06
C GLY A 287 0.53 -0.09 -9.16
N ASP A 288 -0.72 -0.32 -8.84
CA ASP A 288 -1.73 -0.86 -9.75
C ASP A 288 -2.82 0.20 -9.96
N VAL A 289 -3.01 0.71 -11.16
CA VAL A 289 -4.12 1.62 -11.51
C VAL A 289 -5.03 0.96 -12.53
N LEU A 290 -6.31 0.89 -12.21
CA LEU A 290 -7.37 0.48 -13.12
C LEU A 290 -8.28 1.66 -13.45
N ILE A 291 -8.35 2.03 -14.73
CA ILE A 291 -9.24 3.09 -15.22
C ILE A 291 -10.42 2.43 -15.94
N ARG A 292 -11.55 2.37 -15.25
CA ARG A 292 -12.73 1.69 -15.76
C ARG A 292 -13.39 2.47 -16.88
N LYS A 293 -14.15 1.79 -17.71
CA LYS A 293 -14.86 2.37 -18.85
C LYS A 293 -15.74 3.57 -18.50
N VAL A 294 -16.27 3.63 -17.29
CA VAL A 294 -17.14 4.74 -16.80
C VAL A 294 -16.35 5.93 -16.26
N ALA A 295 -15.04 5.78 -16.09
CA ALA A 295 -14.18 6.78 -15.46
C ALA A 295 -13.66 7.81 -16.47
N GLU A 296 -14.57 8.54 -17.09
CA GLU A 296 -14.24 9.59 -18.05
C GLU A 296 -13.68 10.85 -17.36
N GLY A 297 -12.70 11.51 -17.99
CA GLY A 297 -12.11 12.77 -17.50
C GLY A 297 -11.27 12.59 -16.23
N ILE A 298 -10.68 11.44 -16.03
CA ILE A 298 -9.76 11.17 -14.91
C ILE A 298 -8.36 11.69 -15.19
N GLU A 299 -7.62 11.96 -14.11
CA GLU A 299 -6.19 12.22 -14.13
C GLU A 299 -5.49 11.38 -13.07
N THR A 300 -4.43 10.64 -13.45
CA THR A 300 -3.69 9.80 -12.52
C THR A 300 -2.21 9.79 -12.83
N TYR A 301 -1.38 9.78 -11.78
CA TYR A 301 0.06 9.62 -11.91
C TYR A 301 0.63 8.83 -10.73
N GLU A 302 1.52 7.89 -11.04
CA GLU A 302 2.25 7.12 -10.04
C GLU A 302 3.75 7.31 -10.16
N SER A 303 4.42 7.43 -9.02
CA SER A 303 5.87 7.57 -8.95
C SER A 303 6.44 6.75 -7.81
N ASN A 304 7.48 5.95 -8.11
CA ASN A 304 8.31 5.34 -7.10
C ASN A 304 9.79 5.65 -7.33
N LYS A 305 10.47 6.12 -6.30
CA LYS A 305 11.90 6.45 -6.35
C LYS A 305 12.62 5.74 -5.23
N ASN A 306 13.69 5.00 -5.58
CA ASN A 306 14.54 4.32 -4.62
C ASN A 306 15.95 4.86 -4.65
N LEU A 307 16.54 5.05 -3.48
CA LEU A 307 17.92 5.44 -3.27
C LEU A 307 18.67 4.29 -2.57
N VAL A 308 19.55 3.63 -3.29
CA VAL A 308 20.40 2.55 -2.77
C VAL A 308 21.67 3.15 -2.19
N LEU A 309 21.85 3.06 -0.88
CA LEU A 309 22.95 3.67 -0.13
C LEU A 309 24.19 2.79 -0.04
N THR A 310 24.00 1.45 -0.07
CA THR A 310 25.09 0.46 0.02
C THR A 310 24.85 -0.70 -0.95
N ASP A 311 25.86 -1.52 -1.19
CA ASP A 311 25.72 -2.78 -1.91
C ASP A 311 24.91 -3.80 -1.08
N GLY A 312 24.41 -4.86 -1.72
CA GLY A 312 23.61 -5.92 -1.09
C GLY A 312 22.14 -5.62 -0.94
N CYS A 313 21.68 -4.43 -1.33
CA CYS A 313 20.27 -4.02 -1.32
C CYS A 313 19.56 -4.42 -2.60
N ARG A 314 18.24 -4.63 -2.50
CA ARG A 314 17.36 -4.88 -3.64
C ARG A 314 16.10 -4.01 -3.55
N ALA A 315 15.78 -3.32 -4.64
CA ALA A 315 14.53 -2.56 -4.78
C ALA A 315 13.79 -3.05 -6.03
N ASP A 316 12.60 -3.59 -5.83
CA ASP A 316 11.69 -3.99 -6.90
C ASP A 316 10.56 -2.95 -7.01
N SER A 317 10.31 -2.45 -8.21
CA SER A 317 9.29 -1.44 -8.51
C SER A 317 8.48 -1.88 -9.71
N VAL A 318 7.18 -2.09 -9.52
CA VAL A 318 6.28 -2.65 -10.53
C VAL A 318 5.05 -1.76 -10.69
N PRO A 319 5.11 -0.72 -11.51
CA PRO A 319 3.94 0.06 -11.88
C PRO A 319 3.13 -0.65 -12.97
N ASN A 320 1.81 -0.74 -12.79
CA ASN A 320 0.86 -1.31 -13.74
C ASN A 320 -0.27 -0.32 -14.01
N LEU A 321 -0.69 -0.23 -15.26
CA LEU A 321 -1.76 0.68 -15.67
C LEU A 321 -2.65 -0.05 -16.69
N GLU A 322 -3.93 -0.22 -16.33
CA GLU A 322 -4.95 -0.75 -17.23
C GLU A 322 -5.98 0.34 -17.54
N ILE A 323 -6.22 0.59 -18.81
CA ILE A 323 -7.05 1.70 -19.29
C ILE A 323 -8.16 1.13 -20.16
N GLU A 324 -9.41 1.18 -19.67
CA GLU A 324 -10.59 0.69 -20.39
C GLU A 324 -11.31 1.79 -21.20
N THR A 325 -10.92 3.07 -21.06
CA THR A 325 -11.52 4.21 -21.80
C THR A 325 -10.46 5.14 -22.33
N GLY A 326 -10.69 5.71 -23.51
CA GLY A 326 -9.81 6.75 -24.09
C GLY A 326 -10.15 8.18 -23.66
N GLU A 327 -11.26 8.39 -22.96
CA GLU A 327 -11.76 9.71 -22.54
C GLU A 327 -11.18 10.13 -21.19
N ILE A 328 -9.84 10.27 -21.13
CA ILE A 328 -9.11 10.65 -19.91
C ILE A 328 -8.34 11.95 -20.12
N GLU A 329 -8.08 12.70 -19.05
CA GLU A 329 -7.23 13.89 -19.10
C GLU A 329 -5.75 13.49 -19.15
N GLY A 330 -5.36 12.48 -18.38
CA GLY A 330 -4.01 11.95 -18.40
C GLY A 330 -3.83 10.75 -17.49
N ALA A 331 -2.91 9.87 -17.86
CA ALA A 331 -2.47 8.76 -17.04
C ALA A 331 -0.98 8.50 -17.29
N GLY A 332 -0.24 8.17 -16.23
CA GLY A 332 1.16 7.86 -16.36
C GLY A 332 1.76 7.27 -15.09
N HIS A 333 2.92 6.67 -15.26
CA HIS A 333 3.72 6.18 -14.16
C HIS A 333 5.21 6.38 -14.39
N SER A 334 5.98 6.40 -13.30
CA SER A 334 7.44 6.39 -13.35
C SER A 334 8.04 5.57 -12.22
N SER A 335 9.15 4.92 -12.49
CA SER A 335 9.92 4.19 -11.51
C SER A 335 11.40 4.47 -11.71
N THR A 336 12.10 4.79 -10.63
CA THR A 336 13.53 5.07 -10.65
C THR A 336 14.22 4.40 -9.48
N THR A 337 15.30 3.69 -9.72
CA THR A 337 16.22 3.21 -8.69
C THR A 337 17.59 3.75 -8.98
N GLY A 338 18.07 4.66 -8.13
CA GLY A 338 19.40 5.28 -8.19
C GLY A 338 20.30 4.76 -7.08
N ARG A 339 21.59 4.67 -7.36
CA ARG A 339 22.60 4.50 -6.32
C ARG A 339 22.99 5.87 -5.77
N PHE A 340 23.48 5.87 -4.57
CA PHE A 340 24.12 7.06 -3.99
C PHE A 340 25.19 7.56 -4.92
N ASP A 341 25.09 8.83 -5.34
CA ASP A 341 25.98 9.42 -6.34
C ASP A 341 27.34 9.77 -5.72
N ASP A 342 28.37 9.02 -6.08
CA ASP A 342 29.74 9.25 -5.64
C ASP A 342 30.26 10.64 -6.07
N LEU A 343 29.75 11.22 -7.15
CA LEU A 343 30.10 12.59 -7.56
C LEU A 343 29.48 13.62 -6.65
N GLN A 344 28.23 13.43 -6.21
CA GLN A 344 27.60 14.30 -5.22
C GLN A 344 28.35 14.22 -3.89
N LEU A 345 28.70 13.01 -3.46
CA LEU A 345 29.49 12.77 -2.27
C LEU A 345 30.85 13.45 -2.37
N PHE A 346 31.55 13.25 -3.48
CA PHE A 346 32.85 13.90 -3.74
C PHE A 346 32.74 15.43 -3.71
N TYR A 347 31.68 16.00 -4.33
CA TYR A 347 31.45 17.44 -4.31
C TYR A 347 31.26 17.98 -2.90
N LEU A 348 30.42 17.34 -2.08
CA LEU A 348 30.18 17.75 -0.69
C LEU A 348 31.46 17.62 0.16
N ARG A 349 32.20 16.52 0.01
CA ARG A 349 33.49 16.31 0.68
C ARG A 349 34.56 17.36 0.25
N SER A 350 34.58 17.72 -1.01
CA SER A 350 35.51 18.78 -1.51
C SER A 350 35.21 20.16 -0.93
N ARG A 351 33.98 20.36 -0.41
CA ARG A 351 33.57 21.56 0.34
C ARG A 351 33.82 21.45 1.85
N GLY A 352 34.48 20.38 2.30
CA GLY A 352 34.85 20.18 3.70
C GLY A 352 33.77 19.52 4.56
N ILE A 353 32.69 19.00 3.94
CA ILE A 353 31.65 18.27 4.65
C ILE A 353 32.14 16.83 4.88
N PRO A 354 32.15 16.32 6.14
CA PRO A 354 32.49 14.93 6.41
C PRO A 354 31.57 13.96 5.66
N GLU A 355 32.05 12.78 5.31
CA GLU A 355 31.30 11.82 4.50
C GLU A 355 29.94 11.42 5.14
N ALA A 356 29.92 11.15 6.45
CA ALA A 356 28.69 10.80 7.16
C ALA A 356 27.65 11.92 7.07
N GLU A 357 28.09 13.18 7.22
CA GLU A 357 27.21 14.33 7.10
C GLU A 357 26.72 14.55 5.66
N ALA A 358 27.58 14.33 4.68
CA ALA A 358 27.22 14.42 3.27
C ALA A 358 26.15 13.38 2.89
N ARG A 359 26.28 12.14 3.36
CA ARG A 359 25.27 11.10 3.17
C ARG A 359 23.94 11.49 3.81
N ARG A 360 23.99 11.98 5.04
CA ARG A 360 22.81 12.46 5.79
C ARG A 360 22.08 13.55 5.01
N LEU A 361 22.78 14.57 4.52
CA LEU A 361 22.19 15.66 3.74
C LEU A 361 21.49 15.18 2.47
N VAL A 362 22.04 14.20 1.77
CA VAL A 362 21.42 13.64 0.56
C VAL A 362 20.13 12.89 0.89
N VAL A 363 20.13 12.04 1.94
CA VAL A 363 18.94 11.29 2.34
C VAL A 363 17.85 12.20 2.86
N HIS A 364 18.22 13.23 3.66
CA HIS A 364 17.28 14.26 4.07
C HIS A 364 16.64 14.99 2.89
N GLY A 365 17.46 15.42 1.92
CA GLY A 365 16.94 16.04 0.71
C GLY A 365 16.00 15.14 -0.07
N PHE A 366 16.29 13.82 -0.11
CA PHE A 366 15.48 12.84 -0.80
C PHE A 366 14.10 12.65 -0.17
N PHE A 367 13.98 12.64 1.15
CA PHE A 367 12.71 12.47 1.84
C PHE A 367 11.95 13.78 2.13
N ASN A 368 12.64 14.90 2.17
CA ASN A 368 12.07 16.17 2.66
C ASN A 368 10.80 16.59 1.91
N ASP A 369 10.73 16.38 0.61
CA ASP A 369 9.53 16.70 -0.18
C ASP A 369 8.29 15.92 0.25
N ILE A 370 8.43 14.63 0.55
CA ILE A 370 7.33 13.78 1.00
C ILE A 370 6.95 14.13 2.43
N ILE A 371 7.95 14.27 3.31
CA ILE A 371 7.71 14.61 4.72
C ILE A 371 6.91 15.91 4.83
N ARG A 372 7.27 16.94 4.05
CA ARG A 372 6.54 18.22 4.05
C ARG A 372 5.10 18.12 3.50
N ARG A 373 4.78 17.08 2.72
CA ARG A 373 3.43 16.86 2.21
C ARG A 373 2.50 16.22 3.22
N ILE A 374 3.04 15.70 4.34
CA ILE A 374 2.25 15.16 5.45
C ILE A 374 1.32 16.22 6.01
N GLY A 375 1.80 17.48 6.11
CA GLY A 375 0.99 18.61 6.59
C GLY A 375 0.66 18.54 8.08
N VAL A 376 1.39 17.73 8.85
CA VAL A 376 1.28 17.58 10.30
C VAL A 376 2.65 17.81 10.92
N PRO A 377 2.96 19.03 11.41
CA PRO A 377 4.31 19.41 11.84
C PRO A 377 4.93 18.47 12.88
N GLU A 378 4.14 18.00 13.83
CA GLU A 378 4.62 17.08 14.87
C GLU A 378 5.06 15.72 14.30
N ILE A 379 4.35 15.22 13.27
CA ILE A 379 4.69 13.97 12.59
C ILE A 379 5.90 14.19 11.67
N GLU A 380 5.95 15.32 10.99
CA GLU A 380 7.10 15.70 10.14
C GLU A 380 8.40 15.72 10.95
N GLU A 381 8.39 16.37 12.13
CA GLU A 381 9.55 16.44 13.02
C GLU A 381 9.94 15.04 13.53
N ARG A 382 8.97 14.23 13.96
CA ARG A 382 9.20 12.84 14.40
C ARG A 382 9.82 11.98 13.31
N LEU A 383 9.32 12.05 12.09
CA LEU A 383 9.86 11.30 10.97
C LEU A 383 11.27 11.73 10.58
N LEU A 384 11.56 13.02 10.62
CA LEU A 384 12.92 13.53 10.42
C LEU A 384 13.89 12.97 11.46
N VAL A 385 13.51 12.99 12.74
CA VAL A 385 14.31 12.42 13.83
C VAL A 385 14.51 10.92 13.65
N GLN A 386 13.48 10.20 13.21
CA GLN A 386 13.58 8.75 12.99
C GLN A 386 14.50 8.43 11.81
N VAL A 387 14.40 9.15 10.71
CA VAL A 387 15.32 9.00 9.56
C VAL A 387 16.77 9.28 9.99
N GLU A 388 16.99 10.28 10.85
CA GLU A 388 18.33 10.54 11.41
C GLU A 388 18.85 9.37 12.24
N LYS A 389 18.00 8.83 13.11
CA LYS A 389 18.36 7.66 13.93
C LYS A 389 18.76 6.46 13.09
N GLU A 390 18.01 6.16 12.01
CA GLU A 390 18.34 5.09 11.08
C GLU A 390 19.69 5.32 10.39
N LEU A 391 19.98 6.55 9.98
CA LEU A 391 21.26 6.93 9.40
C LEU A 391 22.43 6.83 10.38
N ASP A 392 22.22 7.15 11.65
CA ASP A 392 23.24 7.02 12.70
C ASP A 392 23.55 5.55 12.99
N MET A 393 22.54 4.69 13.12
CA MET A 393 22.72 3.25 13.31
C MET A 393 23.50 2.62 12.15
N ALA A 394 23.21 3.03 10.93
CA ALA A 394 23.94 2.61 9.74
C ALA A 394 25.42 3.02 9.77
N ALA A 395 25.70 4.25 10.14
CA ALA A 395 27.07 4.75 10.25
C ALA A 395 27.87 4.02 11.34
N GLU A 396 27.22 3.58 12.41
CA GLU A 396 27.84 2.75 13.46
C GLU A 396 28.10 1.32 12.99
N ALA A 397 27.13 0.70 12.31
CA ALA A 397 27.30 -0.64 11.74
C ALA A 397 28.43 -0.70 10.71
N MET A 398 28.55 0.31 9.85
CA MET A 398 29.68 0.42 8.89
C MET A 398 31.04 0.60 9.58
N ARG A 399 31.11 1.33 10.70
CA ARG A 399 32.33 1.49 11.50
C ARG A 399 32.73 0.20 12.23
N ALA A 400 31.76 -0.58 12.68
CA ALA A 400 31.99 -1.85 13.36
C ALA A 400 32.44 -2.98 12.39
N ALA A 401 32.17 -2.83 11.09
CA ALA A 401 32.55 -3.78 10.04
C ALA A 401 33.95 -3.50 9.41
N GLN A 402 34.58 -2.39 9.74
CA GLN A 402 35.97 -2.01 9.32
C GLN A 402 36.97 -2.43 10.39
#